data_24be3178fb6a2421307fbcf32ae240de
#
_entry.id   24be3178fb6a2421307fbcf32ae240de
#
_cell.length_a   1.000
_cell.length_b   1.000
_cell.length_c   1.000
_cell.angle_alpha   90.00
_cell.angle_beta   90.00
_cell.angle_gamma   90.00
#
_symmetry.space_group_name_H-M   'P 1'
#
loop_
_entity.id
_entity.type
_entity.pdbx_description
1 polymer ?
#
loop_
_entity_poly.entity_id
_entity_poly.type
_entity_poly.pdbx_seq_one_letter_code
_entity_poly.pdbx_strand_id
1 'polypeptide(L)'
;FVVYDFQFTDPTKVYNIDSPKLLKVFAQNRIDSEIFCSGFYGSKQGLFDEDTREWLLAQLQSGEAKILYGGAGEQPLLNYMVMKTGISSYNFARCLPETEKTGCSVTSQHFKAQDFILYDKGNRLTYIHYIGVQPDLIRRVCAGENIEFPYRDLFLHYRYLREPEKRPIFREPLKSYANVSGPNLLERVLRRLRINV
;
A
#
# COMPACT_ATOMS: atom_id res chain seq x y z
N PHE A 1 -13.68 8.84 -8.80
CA PHE A 1 -12.59 8.23 -8.06
C PHE A 1 -11.96 7.14 -8.92
N VAL A 2 -10.64 7.07 -8.98
CA VAL A 2 -9.92 6.08 -9.79
C VAL A 2 -8.95 5.30 -8.93
N VAL A 3 -8.79 4.02 -9.23
CA VAL A 3 -7.87 3.11 -8.56
C VAL A 3 -7.16 2.21 -9.57
N TYR A 4 -6.07 1.59 -9.16
CA TYR A 4 -5.42 0.52 -9.91
C TYR A 4 -5.19 -0.66 -8.96
N ASP A 5 -6.08 -1.64 -9.03
CA ASP A 5 -5.99 -2.80 -8.15
C ASP A 5 -6.53 -4.06 -8.83
N PHE A 6 -5.79 -5.16 -8.76
CA PHE A 6 -6.17 -6.43 -9.38
C PHE A 6 -7.29 -7.15 -8.64
N GLN A 7 -7.68 -6.70 -7.47
CA GLN A 7 -8.70 -7.28 -6.60
C GLN A 7 -8.54 -8.79 -6.46
N PHE A 8 -7.74 -9.16 -5.50
CA PHE A 8 -7.48 -10.57 -5.18
C PHE A 8 -8.78 -11.29 -4.77
N THR A 9 -8.81 -12.60 -4.97
CA THR A 9 -9.95 -13.47 -4.70
C THR A 9 -10.41 -13.49 -3.25
N ASP A 10 -9.57 -13.08 -2.31
CA ASP A 10 -9.91 -12.96 -0.90
C ASP A 10 -9.60 -11.55 -0.39
N PRO A 11 -10.53 -10.61 -0.51
CA PRO A 11 -10.32 -9.23 -0.09
C PRO A 11 -10.08 -9.11 1.41
N THR A 12 -10.54 -10.05 2.23
CA THR A 12 -10.35 -9.98 3.68
C THR A 12 -8.91 -10.17 4.10
N LYS A 13 -8.19 -11.05 3.43
CA LYS A 13 -6.76 -11.29 3.70
C LYS A 13 -5.87 -10.17 3.20
N VAL A 14 -6.21 -9.62 2.04
CA VAL A 14 -5.38 -8.61 1.37
C VAL A 14 -5.62 -7.21 1.95
N TYR A 15 -6.89 -6.89 2.25
CA TYR A 15 -7.28 -5.53 2.65
C TYR A 15 -7.56 -5.41 4.16
N ASN A 16 -7.32 -6.45 4.93
CA ASN A 16 -7.54 -6.49 6.38
C ASN A 16 -8.99 -6.14 6.77
N ILE A 17 -9.95 -6.73 6.07
CA ILE A 17 -11.37 -6.48 6.20
C ILE A 17 -12.06 -7.69 6.85
N ASP A 18 -12.92 -7.44 7.84
CA ASP A 18 -13.75 -8.47 8.44
C ASP A 18 -15.01 -8.73 7.58
N SER A 19 -14.96 -9.76 6.74
CA SER A 19 -16.05 -10.11 5.81
C SER A 19 -17.42 -10.25 6.46
N PRO A 20 -17.60 -10.98 7.58
CA PRO A 20 -18.90 -11.12 8.22
C PRO A 20 -19.51 -9.80 8.69
N LYS A 21 -18.66 -8.86 9.10
CA LYS A 21 -19.12 -7.52 9.49
C LYS A 21 -19.41 -6.65 8.26
N LEU A 22 -18.58 -6.77 7.23
CA LEU A 22 -18.77 -6.03 5.99
C LEU A 22 -20.08 -6.37 5.30
N LEU A 23 -20.48 -7.66 5.28
CA LEU A 23 -21.74 -8.15 4.72
C LEU A 23 -22.99 -7.61 5.44
N LYS A 24 -22.85 -7.13 6.68
CA LYS A 24 -23.95 -6.45 7.39
C LYS A 24 -24.23 -5.05 6.86
N VAL A 25 -23.24 -4.45 6.20
CA VAL A 25 -23.30 -3.05 5.73
C VAL A 25 -23.41 -2.97 4.21
N PHE A 26 -22.75 -3.87 3.51
CA PHE A 26 -22.68 -3.87 2.05
C PHE A 26 -23.04 -5.23 1.47
N ALA A 27 -23.69 -5.23 0.31
CA ALA A 27 -23.96 -6.45 -0.44
C ALA A 27 -22.66 -7.07 -0.99
N GLN A 28 -22.64 -8.41 -1.14
CA GLN A 28 -21.45 -9.16 -1.58
C GLN A 28 -20.92 -8.66 -2.93
N ASN A 29 -21.78 -8.39 -3.89
CA ASN A 29 -21.37 -7.89 -5.21
C ASN A 29 -20.64 -6.55 -5.14
N ARG A 30 -20.95 -5.68 -4.17
CA ARG A 30 -20.23 -4.44 -3.95
C ARG A 30 -18.85 -4.69 -3.35
N ILE A 31 -18.78 -5.59 -2.37
CA ILE A 31 -17.51 -6.01 -1.76
C ILE A 31 -16.57 -6.54 -2.84
N ASP A 32 -17.07 -7.41 -3.71
CA ASP A 32 -16.27 -8.04 -4.77
C ASP A 32 -15.81 -7.06 -5.85
N SER A 33 -16.55 -5.98 -6.05
CA SER A 33 -16.29 -5.03 -7.15
C SER A 33 -15.67 -3.71 -6.75
N GLU A 34 -15.89 -3.24 -5.52
CA GLU A 34 -15.57 -1.86 -5.12
C GLU A 34 -14.40 -1.76 -4.13
N ILE A 35 -14.01 -2.85 -3.45
CA ILE A 35 -12.86 -2.84 -2.55
C ILE A 35 -11.56 -2.74 -3.34
N PHE A 36 -10.65 -1.92 -2.86
CA PHE A 36 -9.38 -1.64 -3.52
C PHE A 36 -8.23 -1.42 -2.54
N CYS A 37 -7.01 -1.61 -3.04
CA CYS A 37 -5.78 -1.24 -2.35
C CYS A 37 -5.55 0.27 -2.45
N SER A 38 -5.26 0.92 -1.33
CA SER A 38 -4.97 2.37 -1.27
C SER A 38 -3.58 2.74 -1.80
N GLY A 39 -2.80 1.77 -2.29
CA GLY A 39 -1.47 2.02 -2.84
C GLY A 39 -1.46 2.93 -4.07
N PHE A 40 -2.57 2.97 -4.81
CA PHE A 40 -2.79 3.93 -5.89
C PHE A 40 -4.26 4.32 -5.97
N TYR A 41 -4.52 5.60 -5.82
CA TYR A 41 -5.83 6.19 -6.09
C TYR A 41 -5.69 7.64 -6.55
N GLY A 42 -6.72 8.12 -7.21
CA GLY A 42 -6.83 9.51 -7.63
C GLY A 42 -8.28 9.99 -7.58
N SER A 43 -8.46 11.27 -7.32
CA SER A 43 -9.77 11.92 -7.33
C SER A 43 -9.66 13.34 -7.86
N LYS A 44 -10.78 13.91 -8.28
CA LYS A 44 -10.83 15.36 -8.50
C LYS A 44 -10.83 16.09 -7.17
N GLN A 45 -10.33 17.32 -7.18
CA GLN A 45 -10.40 18.21 -6.02
C GLN A 45 -11.85 18.43 -5.58
N GLY A 46 -12.08 18.45 -4.26
CA GLY A 46 -13.40 18.67 -3.68
C GLY A 46 -14.35 17.47 -3.72
N LEU A 47 -13.86 16.27 -4.11
CA LEU A 47 -14.68 15.06 -4.04
C LEU A 47 -15.02 14.65 -2.60
N PHE A 48 -14.09 14.90 -1.69
CA PHE A 48 -14.26 14.75 -0.25
C PHE A 48 -14.17 16.15 0.36
N ASP A 49 -15.32 16.70 0.70
CA ASP A 49 -15.50 18.01 1.28
C ASP A 49 -15.51 17.95 2.81
N GLU A 50 -15.72 19.10 3.45
CA GLU A 50 -15.77 19.19 4.90
C GLU A 50 -16.93 18.40 5.50
N ASP A 51 -18.09 18.40 4.85
CA ASP A 51 -19.26 17.64 5.28
C ASP A 51 -18.95 16.13 5.28
N THR A 52 -18.25 15.64 4.24
CA THR A 52 -17.77 14.26 4.17
C THR A 52 -16.79 13.95 5.30
N ARG A 53 -15.89 14.89 5.63
CA ARG A 53 -14.94 14.75 6.73
C ARG A 53 -15.65 14.67 8.09
N GLU A 54 -16.59 15.57 8.35
CA GLU A 54 -17.36 15.59 9.59
C GLU A 54 -18.19 14.32 9.75
N TRP A 55 -18.84 13.90 8.66
CA TRP A 55 -19.58 12.65 8.64
C TRP A 55 -18.67 11.45 8.98
N LEU A 56 -17.47 11.34 8.36
CA LEU A 56 -16.53 10.27 8.64
C LEU A 56 -16.07 10.27 10.11
N LEU A 57 -15.80 11.45 10.68
CA LEU A 57 -15.45 11.57 12.08
C LEU A 57 -16.58 11.07 13.00
N ALA A 58 -17.84 11.41 12.69
CA ALA A 58 -18.99 10.90 13.41
C ALA A 58 -19.10 9.37 13.32
N GLN A 59 -18.83 8.77 12.14
CA GLN A 59 -18.81 7.30 11.98
C GLN A 59 -17.70 6.64 12.80
N LEU A 60 -16.52 7.26 12.87
CA LEU A 60 -15.42 6.78 13.71
C LEU A 60 -15.77 6.85 15.20
N GLN A 61 -16.41 7.94 15.64
CA GLN A 61 -16.82 8.14 17.04
C GLN A 61 -17.94 7.17 17.44
N SER A 62 -18.92 6.92 16.58
CA SER A 62 -20.01 5.96 16.82
C SER A 62 -19.52 4.52 16.87
N GLY A 63 -18.33 4.25 16.34
CA GLY A 63 -17.77 2.90 16.21
C GLY A 63 -18.29 2.14 14.99
N GLU A 64 -19.12 2.73 14.12
CA GLU A 64 -19.58 2.06 12.90
C GLU A 64 -18.41 1.72 11.98
N ALA A 65 -17.44 2.61 11.83
CA ALA A 65 -16.25 2.33 11.05
C ALA A 65 -15.43 1.14 11.59
N LYS A 66 -15.52 0.80 12.86
CA LYS A 66 -14.90 -0.38 13.46
C LYS A 66 -15.53 -1.69 12.99
N ILE A 67 -16.74 -1.65 12.43
CA ILE A 67 -17.39 -2.82 11.84
C ILE A 67 -16.57 -3.36 10.67
N LEU A 68 -15.84 -2.49 9.99
CA LEU A 68 -15.05 -2.84 8.82
C LEU A 68 -13.64 -3.33 9.16
N TYR A 69 -13.16 -3.07 10.38
CA TYR A 69 -11.73 -3.20 10.69
C TYR A 69 -11.44 -3.90 12.01
N GLY A 70 -10.50 -4.81 11.94
CA GLY A 70 -9.75 -5.24 13.11
C GLY A 70 -8.69 -4.24 13.59
N GLY A 71 -8.51 -3.10 12.92
CA GLY A 71 -7.53 -2.07 13.25
C GLY A 71 -7.72 -0.79 12.45
N ALA A 72 -7.23 0.31 12.96
CA ALA A 72 -7.23 1.59 12.27
C ALA A 72 -6.14 1.61 11.18
N GLY A 73 -6.55 1.79 9.94
CA GLY A 73 -5.67 1.97 8.79
C GLY A 73 -6.36 2.86 7.76
N GLU A 74 -5.57 3.55 6.96
CA GLU A 74 -6.11 4.46 5.94
C GLU A 74 -6.87 3.72 4.83
N GLN A 75 -6.36 2.58 4.40
CA GLN A 75 -6.97 1.80 3.30
C GLN A 75 -8.40 1.40 3.60
N PRO A 76 -8.65 0.81 4.72
CA PRO A 76 -9.98 0.46 5.12
C PRO A 76 -10.91 1.68 5.23
N LEU A 77 -10.49 2.74 5.92
CA LEU A 77 -11.30 3.96 6.05
C LEU A 77 -11.65 4.56 4.70
N LEU A 78 -10.70 4.58 3.76
CA LEU A 78 -10.93 5.08 2.41
C LEU A 78 -11.95 4.22 1.66
N ASN A 79 -11.84 2.88 1.74
CA ASN A 79 -12.82 1.96 1.18
C ASN A 79 -14.22 2.20 1.76
N TYR A 80 -14.32 2.30 3.09
CA TYR A 80 -15.58 2.57 3.76
C TYR A 80 -16.21 3.89 3.27
N MET A 81 -15.43 4.95 3.24
CA MET A 81 -15.89 6.26 2.80
C MET A 81 -16.40 6.23 1.35
N VAL A 82 -15.62 5.67 0.43
CA VAL A 82 -16.01 5.56 -0.99
C VAL A 82 -17.28 4.73 -1.16
N MET A 83 -17.37 3.60 -0.47
CA MET A 83 -18.55 2.72 -0.58
C MET A 83 -19.81 3.33 0.06
N LYS A 84 -19.70 3.99 1.22
CA LYS A 84 -20.83 4.59 1.94
C LYS A 84 -21.37 5.83 1.25
N THR A 85 -20.51 6.67 0.72
CA THR A 85 -20.94 7.88 0.00
C THR A 85 -21.45 7.58 -1.41
N GLY A 86 -21.34 6.35 -1.88
CA GLY A 86 -21.80 5.96 -3.22
C GLY A 86 -20.96 6.57 -4.36
N ILE A 87 -19.76 7.03 -4.05
CA ILE A 87 -18.84 7.55 -5.07
C ILE A 87 -18.47 6.42 -6.03
N SER A 88 -18.73 6.63 -7.32
CA SER A 88 -18.33 5.67 -8.36
C SER A 88 -16.82 5.58 -8.45
N SER A 89 -16.29 4.37 -8.38
CA SER A 89 -14.88 4.09 -8.59
C SER A 89 -14.64 3.45 -9.95
N TYR A 90 -13.57 3.87 -10.62
CA TYR A 90 -13.11 3.29 -11.87
C TYR A 90 -11.77 2.59 -11.62
N ASN A 91 -11.74 1.28 -11.79
CA ASN A 91 -10.55 0.49 -11.57
C ASN A 91 -9.84 0.21 -12.90
N PHE A 92 -8.71 0.87 -13.13
CA PHE A 92 -7.90 0.69 -14.33
C PHE A 92 -7.46 -0.76 -14.55
N ALA A 93 -7.15 -1.50 -13.50
CA ALA A 93 -6.75 -2.90 -13.64
C ALA A 93 -7.86 -3.78 -14.22
N ARG A 94 -9.13 -3.39 -14.10
CA ARG A 94 -10.27 -4.10 -14.70
C ARG A 94 -10.59 -3.61 -16.09
N CYS A 95 -10.36 -2.34 -16.37
CA CYS A 95 -10.79 -1.70 -17.61
C CYS A 95 -9.73 -1.74 -18.70
N LEU A 96 -8.45 -1.86 -18.34
CA LEU A 96 -7.36 -2.01 -19.33
C LEU A 96 -7.40 -3.39 -20.00
N PRO A 97 -7.01 -3.48 -21.28
CA PRO A 97 -6.74 -4.75 -21.93
C PRO A 97 -5.70 -5.58 -21.16
N GLU A 98 -5.84 -6.90 -21.15
CA GLU A 98 -4.88 -7.79 -20.46
C GLU A 98 -3.43 -7.59 -20.89
N THR A 99 -3.22 -7.19 -22.16
CA THR A 99 -1.91 -6.88 -22.71
C THR A 99 -1.27 -5.62 -22.14
N GLU A 100 -2.07 -4.71 -21.57
CA GLU A 100 -1.61 -3.45 -21.00
C GLU A 100 -1.53 -3.47 -19.46
N LYS A 101 -2.10 -4.51 -18.83
CA LYS A 101 -2.06 -4.67 -17.38
C LYS A 101 -0.66 -5.02 -16.90
N THR A 102 -0.17 -4.26 -15.93
CA THR A 102 1.12 -4.47 -15.30
C THR A 102 0.96 -4.84 -13.84
N GLY A 103 1.92 -5.56 -13.28
CA GLY A 103 2.06 -5.65 -11.83
C GLY A 103 2.39 -4.30 -11.21
N CYS A 104 2.33 -4.23 -9.88
CA CYS A 104 2.63 -3.00 -9.14
C CYS A 104 3.39 -3.25 -7.83
N SER A 105 3.53 -4.51 -7.40
CA SER A 105 4.13 -4.83 -6.11
C SER A 105 5.65 -4.91 -6.19
N VAL A 106 6.34 -4.26 -5.28
CA VAL A 106 7.79 -4.35 -5.10
C VAL A 106 8.27 -5.78 -4.84
N THR A 107 7.41 -6.66 -4.36
CA THR A 107 7.73 -8.09 -4.17
C THR A 107 7.85 -8.86 -5.49
N SER A 108 7.37 -8.30 -6.58
CA SER A 108 7.51 -8.86 -7.93
C SER A 108 8.87 -8.48 -8.51
N GLN A 109 9.86 -9.35 -8.36
CA GLN A 109 11.25 -9.08 -8.76
C GLN A 109 11.51 -9.20 -10.27
N HIS A 110 10.49 -9.49 -11.07
CA HIS A 110 10.63 -9.73 -12.51
C HIS A 110 10.54 -8.46 -13.37
N PHE A 111 10.22 -7.32 -12.80
CA PHE A 111 10.16 -6.06 -13.56
C PHE A 111 11.54 -5.66 -14.08
N LYS A 112 11.58 -5.23 -15.33
CA LYS A 112 12.80 -4.73 -15.95
C LYS A 112 12.91 -3.23 -15.70
N ALA A 113 14.07 -2.81 -15.17
CA ALA A 113 14.37 -1.39 -14.97
C ALA A 113 15.15 -0.86 -16.17
N GLN A 114 14.74 0.27 -16.72
CA GLN A 114 15.46 1.03 -17.72
C GLN A 114 15.29 2.53 -17.40
N ASP A 115 16.39 3.26 -17.26
CA ASP A 115 16.40 4.70 -17.00
C ASP A 115 15.45 5.12 -15.85
N PHE A 116 15.48 4.38 -14.74
CA PHE A 116 14.59 4.57 -13.58
C PHE A 116 13.09 4.44 -13.89
N ILE A 117 12.73 3.73 -14.94
CA ILE A 117 11.38 3.33 -15.28
C ILE A 117 11.29 1.81 -15.19
N LEU A 118 10.21 1.30 -14.60
CA LEU A 118 9.96 -0.14 -14.55
C LEU A 118 8.99 -0.56 -15.66
N TYR A 119 9.25 -1.74 -16.18
CA TYR A 119 8.44 -2.38 -17.23
C TYR A 119 8.06 -3.80 -16.81
N ASP A 120 6.82 -4.16 -17.08
CA ASP A 120 6.28 -5.51 -16.98
C ASP A 120 5.70 -5.92 -18.33
N LYS A 121 6.12 -7.06 -18.86
CA LYS A 121 5.67 -7.57 -20.17
C LYS A 121 5.78 -6.57 -21.31
N GLY A 122 6.77 -5.68 -21.24
CA GLY A 122 6.98 -4.61 -22.22
C GLY A 122 6.21 -3.31 -21.98
N ASN A 123 5.29 -3.29 -21.04
CA ASN A 123 4.53 -2.09 -20.68
C ASN A 123 5.16 -1.37 -19.48
N ARG A 124 5.16 -0.05 -19.51
CA ARG A 124 5.57 0.77 -18.37
C ARG A 124 4.61 0.55 -17.20
N LEU A 125 5.14 0.34 -15.99
CA LEU A 125 4.32 0.26 -14.78
C LEU A 125 3.55 1.57 -14.56
N THR A 126 2.29 1.45 -14.15
CA THR A 126 1.50 2.60 -13.71
C THR A 126 2.10 3.18 -12.42
N TYR A 127 2.50 2.33 -11.49
CA TYR A 127 3.17 2.71 -10.24
C TYR A 127 3.90 1.49 -9.65
N ILE A 128 4.73 1.73 -8.65
CA ILE A 128 5.35 0.68 -7.82
C ILE A 128 4.95 0.88 -6.36
N HIS A 129 4.40 -0.15 -5.76
CA HIS A 129 3.96 -0.16 -4.37
C HIS A 129 4.98 -0.90 -3.51
N TYR A 130 5.64 -0.18 -2.61
CA TYR A 130 6.65 -0.72 -1.70
C TYR A 130 6.03 -1.48 -0.52
N ILE A 131 4.97 -2.24 -0.78
CA ILE A 131 4.30 -3.09 0.20
C ILE A 131 5.28 -4.13 0.78
N GLY A 132 5.27 -4.29 2.09
CA GLY A 132 6.15 -5.24 2.78
C GLY A 132 7.57 -4.72 3.05
N VAL A 133 7.98 -3.61 2.46
CA VAL A 133 9.23 -2.93 2.85
C VAL A 133 8.97 -2.16 4.15
N GLN A 134 9.68 -2.53 5.21
CA GLN A 134 9.45 -1.95 6.52
C GLN A 134 9.77 -0.45 6.54
N PRO A 135 8.89 0.41 7.09
CA PRO A 135 9.14 1.86 7.16
C PRO A 135 10.45 2.22 7.86
N ASP A 136 10.85 1.43 8.85
CA ASP A 136 12.12 1.61 9.54
C ASP A 136 13.32 1.41 8.62
N LEU A 137 13.26 0.40 7.76
CA LEU A 137 14.30 0.15 6.76
C LEU A 137 14.46 1.35 5.82
N ILE A 138 13.34 1.90 5.34
CA ILE A 138 13.35 3.10 4.49
C ILE A 138 13.99 4.27 5.23
N ARG A 139 13.63 4.51 6.49
CA ARG A 139 14.25 5.58 7.31
C ARG A 139 15.76 5.41 7.44
N ARG A 140 16.23 4.19 7.72
CA ARG A 140 17.65 3.87 7.86
C ARG A 140 18.41 4.09 6.57
N VAL A 141 17.87 3.66 5.43
CA VAL A 141 18.48 3.90 4.11
C VAL A 141 18.54 5.41 3.81
N CYS A 142 17.48 6.15 4.09
CA CYS A 142 17.48 7.61 3.95
C CYS A 142 18.46 8.31 4.92
N ALA A 143 18.79 7.69 6.05
CA ALA A 143 19.80 8.17 6.99
C ALA A 143 21.25 7.78 6.60
N GLY A 144 21.43 7.05 5.50
CA GLY A 144 22.75 6.72 4.95
C GLY A 144 23.24 5.29 5.22
N GLU A 145 22.40 4.43 5.79
CA GLU A 145 22.72 3.01 5.89
C GLU A 145 22.59 2.34 4.52
N ASN A 146 23.65 1.63 4.12
CA ASN A 146 23.66 0.95 2.82
C ASN A 146 23.00 -0.42 2.91
N ILE A 147 21.66 -0.43 2.85
CA ILE A 147 20.84 -1.65 2.96
C ILE A 147 20.14 -1.88 1.63
N GLU A 148 20.17 -3.13 1.14
CA GLU A 148 19.48 -3.55 -0.06
C GLU A 148 17.99 -3.77 0.21
N PHE A 149 17.12 -3.35 -0.70
CA PHE A 149 15.74 -3.79 -0.81
C PHE A 149 15.30 -3.70 -2.29
N PRO A 150 14.24 -4.40 -2.69
CA PRO A 150 13.84 -4.44 -4.09
C PRO A 150 13.60 -3.04 -4.66
N TYR A 151 14.20 -2.78 -5.81
CA TYR A 151 14.13 -1.50 -6.54
C TYR A 151 14.58 -0.27 -5.71
N ARG A 152 15.55 -0.45 -4.81
CA ARG A 152 16.08 0.62 -3.95
C ARG A 152 16.55 1.84 -4.73
N ASP A 153 17.30 1.63 -5.80
CA ASP A 153 17.88 2.74 -6.57
C ASP A 153 16.81 3.56 -7.28
N LEU A 154 15.73 2.90 -7.72
CA LEU A 154 14.54 3.57 -8.22
C LEU A 154 13.86 4.42 -7.13
N PHE A 155 13.67 3.84 -5.92
CA PHE A 155 13.15 4.57 -4.78
C PHE A 155 13.99 5.82 -4.48
N LEU A 156 15.30 5.66 -4.36
CA LEU A 156 16.22 6.76 -4.07
C LEU A 156 16.21 7.83 -5.18
N HIS A 157 16.10 7.42 -6.45
CA HIS A 157 15.98 8.35 -7.57
C HIS A 157 14.75 9.26 -7.38
N TYR A 158 13.57 8.69 -7.22
CA TYR A 158 12.33 9.47 -7.11
C TYR A 158 12.22 10.21 -5.77
N ARG A 159 12.70 9.62 -4.66
CA ARG A 159 12.69 10.27 -3.35
C ARG A 159 13.49 11.57 -3.33
N TYR A 160 14.61 11.59 -4.05
CA TYR A 160 15.51 12.74 -4.07
C TYR A 160 15.49 13.50 -5.41
N LEU A 161 14.51 13.28 -6.27
CA LEU A 161 14.39 13.92 -7.56
C LEU A 161 14.34 15.45 -7.48
N ARG A 162 13.73 15.98 -6.42
CA ARG A 162 13.57 17.43 -6.18
C ARG A 162 14.61 17.99 -5.18
N GLU A 163 15.31 17.12 -4.48
CA GLU A 163 16.27 17.48 -3.44
C GLU A 163 17.52 16.58 -3.58
N PRO A 164 18.21 16.60 -4.73
CA PRO A 164 19.31 15.68 -5.02
C PRO A 164 20.48 15.82 -4.03
N GLU A 165 20.67 17.00 -3.46
CA GLU A 165 21.69 17.30 -2.45
C GLU A 165 21.46 16.56 -1.12
N LYS A 166 20.21 16.13 -0.84
CA LYS A 166 19.85 15.36 0.36
C LYS A 166 20.01 13.85 0.17
N ARG A 167 20.35 13.41 -1.06
CA ARG A 167 20.52 11.98 -1.32
C ARG A 167 21.66 11.42 -0.49
N PRO A 168 21.45 10.31 0.26
CA PRO A 168 22.50 9.77 1.12
C PRO A 168 23.70 9.27 0.31
N ILE A 169 24.88 9.48 0.86
CA ILE A 169 26.13 8.90 0.36
C ILE A 169 26.41 7.66 1.21
N PHE A 170 26.38 6.50 0.58
CA PHE A 170 26.66 5.24 1.25
C PHE A 170 28.17 5.00 1.38
N ARG A 171 28.67 4.90 2.60
CA ARG A 171 30.10 4.68 2.89
C ARG A 171 30.39 3.23 3.28
N GLU A 172 29.38 2.54 3.78
CA GLU A 172 29.47 1.15 4.22
C GLU A 172 29.20 0.18 3.06
N PRO A 173 29.71 -1.06 3.12
CA PRO A 173 29.31 -2.10 2.18
C PRO A 173 27.80 -2.35 2.18
N LEU A 174 27.28 -2.80 1.04
CA LEU A 174 25.88 -3.14 0.90
C LEU A 174 25.49 -4.30 1.84
N LYS A 175 24.51 -4.07 2.72
CA LYS A 175 23.96 -5.08 3.63
C LYS A 175 22.72 -5.71 2.98
N SER A 176 22.64 -7.03 2.99
CA SER A 176 21.46 -7.74 2.47
C SER A 176 20.22 -7.45 3.32
N TYR A 177 19.08 -7.26 2.65
CA TYR A 177 17.76 -7.12 3.30
C TYR A 177 17.43 -8.29 4.24
N ALA A 178 17.76 -9.51 3.84
CA ALA A 178 17.53 -10.72 4.66
C ALA A 178 18.24 -10.67 6.02
N ASN A 179 19.37 -9.95 6.11
CA ASN A 179 20.13 -9.82 7.34
C ASN A 179 19.62 -8.70 8.27
N VAL A 180 18.73 -7.85 7.77
CA VAL A 180 18.28 -6.65 8.47
C VAL A 180 16.79 -6.72 8.84
N SER A 181 16.00 -7.49 8.10
CA SER A 181 14.55 -7.56 8.23
C SER A 181 14.03 -8.64 9.18
N GLY A 182 14.88 -9.49 9.69
CA GLY A 182 14.48 -10.48 10.70
C GLY A 182 14.48 -9.90 12.11
N PRO A 183 13.50 -10.23 12.96
CA PRO A 183 13.65 -9.94 14.38
C PRO A 183 14.96 -10.55 14.87
N ASN A 184 15.75 -9.80 15.62
CA ASN A 184 16.99 -10.32 16.18
C ASN A 184 16.70 -11.55 17.04
N LEU A 185 17.71 -12.37 17.31
CA LEU A 185 17.52 -13.63 18.04
C LEU A 185 16.81 -13.39 19.38
N LEU A 186 17.14 -12.29 20.05
CA LEU A 186 16.55 -11.88 21.32
C LEU A 186 15.05 -11.57 21.18
N GLU A 187 14.65 -10.79 20.18
CA GLU A 187 13.24 -10.50 19.90
C GLU A 187 12.45 -11.76 19.54
N ARG A 188 13.06 -12.71 18.81
CA ARG A 188 12.42 -14.00 18.50
C ARG A 188 12.21 -14.83 19.77
N VAL A 189 13.16 -14.82 20.69
CA VAL A 189 13.06 -15.51 22.00
C VAL A 189 12.00 -14.82 22.87
N LEU A 190 12.03 -13.49 22.98
CA LEU A 190 11.06 -12.72 23.78
C LEU A 190 9.63 -12.88 23.27
N ARG A 191 9.42 -12.86 21.95
CA ARG A 191 8.10 -13.16 21.35
C ARG A 191 7.63 -14.58 21.65
N ARG A 192 8.54 -15.59 21.64
CA ARG A 192 8.21 -16.97 22.03
C ARG A 192 7.81 -17.08 23.49
N LEU A 193 8.43 -16.28 24.35
CA LEU A 193 8.14 -16.25 25.80
C LEU A 193 6.94 -15.34 26.12
N ARG A 194 6.26 -14.74 25.09
CA ARG A 194 5.15 -13.80 25.26
C ARG A 194 5.49 -12.58 26.14
N ILE A 195 6.76 -12.19 26.18
CA ILE A 195 7.21 -10.99 26.86
C ILE A 195 7.10 -9.84 25.87
N ASN A 196 6.22 -8.86 26.16
CA ASN A 196 6.11 -7.64 25.38
C ASN A 196 7.37 -6.79 25.59
N VAL A 197 8.02 -6.41 24.48
CA VAL A 197 9.12 -5.45 24.44
C VAL A 197 8.61 -4.16 23.85
#